data_267dbbc8bfb55fbd0b0321c48ffe0757
#
_entry.id   267dbbc8bfb55fbd0b0321c48ffe0757
#
_cell.length_a   1.000
_cell.length_b   1.000
_cell.length_c   1.000
_cell.angle_alpha   90.00
_cell.angle_beta   90.00
_cell.angle_gamma   90.00
#
_symmetry.space_group_name_H-M   'P 1'
#
loop_
_entity.id
_entity.type
_entity.pdbx_description
1 polymer ?
#
loop_
_entity_poly.entity_id
_entity_poly.type
_entity_poly.pdbx_seq_one_letter_code
_entity_poly.pdbx_strand_id
1 'polypeptide(L)'
;MFTGYGICYRLDALELADEHVQNRHHWTHKTIEHFKETLANPDFPCLFGRKAVTARTCHIVFARAAQLAEDIAGGLADYIATITPIPLKQRIGNPLLVFLETAADSSLEAQQALAWDVLREVHARDTLPWPEEIPQDPHDTRWSFCFAGMPLFINMSFPAHRLMKSRNLGPHIAFVINPRESFDEVASAGTESGQRIRARIRERVRHYNDGVMPQTLGFFGQDDNFEWKQYQLQEPGSPSPARCPFHTHATAEPLTEN
;
A
#
# COMPACT_ATOMS: atom_id res chain seq x y z
N MET A 1 21.97 9.86 14.23
CA MET A 1 20.70 10.33 13.58
C MET A 1 20.40 9.31 12.50
N PHE A 2 19.18 8.80 12.38
CA PHE A 2 18.85 7.85 11.33
C PHE A 2 18.96 8.52 9.96
N THR A 3 19.73 7.94 9.04
CA THR A 3 20.01 8.51 7.71
C THR A 3 19.40 7.69 6.58
N GLY A 4 18.77 6.55 6.90
CA GLY A 4 18.26 5.56 5.94
C GLY A 4 16.88 5.87 5.34
N TYR A 5 16.54 7.14 5.15
CA TYR A 5 15.31 7.54 4.48
C TYR A 5 15.41 7.34 2.97
N GLY A 6 14.31 6.97 2.33
CA GLY A 6 14.25 6.75 0.88
C GLY A 6 15.01 5.53 0.39
N ILE A 7 15.56 4.72 1.29
CA ILE A 7 16.29 3.49 1.00
C ILE A 7 15.36 2.29 1.24
N CYS A 8 15.38 1.34 0.31
CA CYS A 8 14.63 0.09 0.44
C CYS A 8 15.46 -0.95 1.20
N TYR A 9 15.09 -1.21 2.45
CA TYR A 9 15.70 -2.26 3.26
C TYR A 9 14.86 -3.53 3.22
N ARG A 10 15.49 -4.67 3.15
CA ARG A 10 14.85 -5.92 3.56
C ARG A 10 14.79 -5.97 5.10
N LEU A 11 13.72 -6.52 5.67
CA LEU A 11 13.47 -6.47 7.13
C LEU A 11 14.61 -7.05 7.95
N ASP A 12 15.21 -8.17 7.53
CA ASP A 12 16.35 -8.78 8.21
C ASP A 12 17.59 -7.88 8.18
N ALA A 13 17.86 -7.20 7.07
CA ALA A 13 18.96 -6.26 6.94
C ALA A 13 18.73 -5.00 7.80
N LEU A 14 17.50 -4.49 7.84
CA LEU A 14 17.13 -3.34 8.68
C LEU A 14 17.32 -3.66 10.17
N GLU A 15 16.93 -4.86 10.62
CA GLU A 15 17.09 -5.30 12.01
C GLU A 15 18.55 -5.39 12.45
N LEU A 16 19.48 -5.57 11.50
CA LEU A 16 20.92 -5.63 11.74
C LEU A 16 21.62 -4.28 11.55
N ALA A 17 20.94 -3.28 11.00
CA ALA A 17 21.53 -1.98 10.73
C ALA A 17 21.85 -1.24 12.04
N ASP A 18 23.12 -0.88 12.26
CA ASP A 18 23.57 -0.22 13.49
C ASP A 18 22.77 1.04 13.83
N GLU A 19 22.44 1.85 12.83
CA GLU A 19 21.65 3.08 13.02
C GLU A 19 20.24 2.78 13.54
N HIS A 20 19.61 1.71 13.09
CA HIS A 20 18.29 1.30 13.54
C HIS A 20 18.35 0.74 14.96
N VAL A 21 19.34 -0.10 15.25
CA VAL A 21 19.53 -0.75 16.57
C VAL A 21 19.90 0.26 17.63
N GLN A 22 20.78 1.23 17.34
CA GLN A 22 21.25 2.23 18.29
C GLN A 22 20.20 3.31 18.62
N ASN A 23 19.23 3.52 17.74
CA ASN A 23 18.26 4.62 17.84
C ASN A 23 16.84 4.14 18.23
N ARG A 24 16.75 3.35 19.31
CA ARG A 24 15.49 2.73 19.79
C ARG A 24 14.36 3.73 20.13
N HIS A 25 14.70 5.00 20.34
CA HIS A 25 13.70 6.04 20.61
C HIS A 25 13.21 6.75 19.35
N HIS A 26 13.87 6.51 18.22
CA HIS A 26 13.48 7.10 16.95
C HIS A 26 12.14 6.50 16.46
N TRP A 27 11.36 7.33 15.75
CA TRP A 27 10.03 6.90 15.27
C TRP A 27 10.09 5.68 14.36
N THR A 28 11.13 5.53 13.54
CA THR A 28 11.29 4.38 12.63
C THR A 28 11.39 3.06 13.39
N HIS A 29 12.16 3.02 14.47
CA HIS A 29 12.30 1.82 15.30
C HIS A 29 10.97 1.46 15.97
N LYS A 30 10.31 2.43 16.60
CA LYS A 30 9.01 2.23 17.24
C LYS A 30 7.94 1.76 16.24
N THR A 31 7.99 2.28 15.01
CA THR A 31 7.08 1.90 13.94
C THR A 31 7.26 0.42 13.55
N ILE A 32 8.50 -0.04 13.40
CA ILE A 32 8.77 -1.45 13.08
C ILE A 32 8.36 -2.37 14.22
N GLU A 33 8.64 -2.03 15.47
CA GLU A 33 8.22 -2.84 16.62
C GLU A 33 6.68 -2.96 16.66
N HIS A 34 5.96 -1.84 16.55
CA HIS A 34 4.50 -1.85 16.53
C HIS A 34 3.93 -2.66 15.35
N PHE A 35 4.51 -2.49 14.15
CA PHE A 35 4.13 -3.26 12.97
C PHE A 35 4.32 -4.78 13.19
N LYS A 36 5.47 -5.19 13.73
CA LYS A 36 5.76 -6.60 14.05
C LYS A 36 4.77 -7.16 15.07
N GLU A 37 4.48 -6.42 16.13
CA GLU A 37 3.49 -6.80 17.14
C GLU A 37 2.09 -6.96 16.54
N THR A 38 1.66 -6.02 15.68
CA THR A 38 0.37 -6.07 14.99
C THR A 38 0.26 -7.34 14.13
N LEU A 39 1.30 -7.68 13.36
CA LEU A 39 1.27 -8.85 12.48
C LEU A 39 1.54 -10.17 13.22
N ALA A 40 2.11 -10.13 14.42
CA ALA A 40 2.23 -11.29 15.28
C ALA A 40 0.87 -11.76 15.83
N ASN A 41 -0.12 -10.86 15.91
CA ASN A 41 -1.48 -11.22 16.30
C ASN A 41 -2.05 -12.31 15.38
N PRO A 42 -2.44 -13.50 15.92
CA PRO A 42 -2.97 -14.59 15.11
C PRO A 42 -4.23 -14.23 14.34
N ASP A 43 -5.00 -13.26 14.84
CA ASP A 43 -6.24 -12.81 14.21
C ASP A 43 -6.02 -11.76 13.13
N PHE A 44 -4.82 -11.17 13.02
CA PHE A 44 -4.54 -10.22 11.95
C PHE A 44 -4.83 -10.84 10.57
N PRO A 45 -5.65 -10.17 9.70
CA PRO A 45 -6.27 -10.85 8.57
C PRO A 45 -5.33 -11.18 7.42
N CYS A 46 -4.26 -10.42 7.22
CA CYS A 46 -3.38 -10.63 6.07
C CYS A 46 -2.42 -11.82 6.29
N LEU A 47 -2.79 -12.99 5.78
CA LEU A 47 -1.97 -14.20 5.89
C LEU A 47 -0.63 -14.08 5.16
N PHE A 48 -0.60 -13.39 4.01
CA PHE A 48 0.64 -13.17 3.24
C PHE A 48 1.58 -12.23 4.00
N GLY A 49 1.06 -11.12 4.54
CA GLY A 49 1.86 -10.17 5.34
C GLY A 49 2.44 -10.82 6.59
N ARG A 50 1.64 -11.60 7.34
CA ARG A 50 2.12 -12.35 8.50
C ARG A 50 3.25 -13.32 8.15
N LYS A 51 3.09 -14.06 7.04
CA LYS A 51 4.13 -14.98 6.54
C LYS A 51 5.40 -14.23 6.15
N ALA A 52 5.27 -13.09 5.45
CA ALA A 52 6.41 -12.28 5.03
C ALA A 52 7.19 -11.71 6.23
N VAL A 53 6.50 -11.24 7.28
CA VAL A 53 7.15 -10.77 8.52
C VAL A 53 7.86 -11.93 9.24
N THR A 54 7.21 -13.07 9.40
CA THR A 54 7.84 -14.24 10.02
C THR A 54 9.07 -14.71 9.26
N ALA A 55 9.01 -14.70 7.93
CA ALA A 55 10.13 -15.08 7.05
C ALA A 55 11.14 -13.92 6.84
N ARG A 56 10.87 -12.72 7.37
CA ARG A 56 11.69 -11.50 7.22
C ARG A 56 11.96 -11.13 5.76
N THR A 57 10.99 -11.41 4.87
CA THR A 57 11.13 -11.15 3.42
C THR A 57 10.48 -9.85 2.98
N CYS A 58 9.73 -9.15 3.84
CA CYS A 58 9.19 -7.84 3.53
C CYS A 58 10.30 -6.79 3.42
N HIS A 59 10.02 -5.80 2.57
CA HIS A 59 10.88 -4.65 2.34
C HIS A 59 10.30 -3.43 3.07
N ILE A 60 11.15 -2.53 3.53
CA ILE A 60 10.78 -1.37 4.35
C ILE A 60 11.41 -0.12 3.75
N VAL A 61 10.60 0.92 3.60
CA VAL A 61 11.03 2.28 3.27
C VAL A 61 10.47 3.24 4.31
N PHE A 62 11.29 4.16 4.78
CA PHE A 62 10.86 5.28 5.61
C PHE A 62 10.94 6.57 4.81
N ALA A 63 9.87 7.38 4.86
CA ALA A 63 9.78 8.65 4.16
C ALA A 63 9.66 9.80 5.15
N ARG A 64 10.56 10.77 5.05
CA ARG A 64 10.61 11.97 5.91
C ARG A 64 9.46 12.92 5.59
N ALA A 65 8.91 13.56 6.60
CA ALA A 65 7.85 14.55 6.45
C ALA A 65 8.17 15.65 5.41
N ALA A 66 9.43 16.09 5.36
CA ALA A 66 9.87 17.16 4.46
C ALA A 66 10.06 16.71 2.98
N GLN A 67 10.14 15.40 2.71
CA GLN A 67 10.51 14.85 1.39
C GLN A 67 9.77 13.54 1.08
N LEU A 68 8.50 13.42 1.47
CA LEU A 68 7.73 12.17 1.37
C LEU A 68 7.80 11.55 -0.03
N ALA A 69 7.48 12.31 -1.05
CA ALA A 69 7.41 11.77 -2.41
C ALA A 69 8.78 11.41 -2.99
N GLU A 70 9.83 12.16 -2.65
CA GLU A 70 11.20 11.86 -3.07
C GLU A 70 11.70 10.57 -2.44
N ASP A 71 11.56 10.43 -1.10
CA ASP A 71 11.96 9.23 -0.38
C ASP A 71 11.18 8.00 -0.84
N ILE A 72 9.87 8.14 -1.11
CA ILE A 72 9.04 7.03 -1.60
C ILE A 72 9.43 6.64 -3.03
N ALA A 73 9.63 7.60 -3.92
CA ALA A 73 10.00 7.30 -5.31
C ALA A 73 11.36 6.58 -5.38
N GLY A 74 12.36 7.04 -4.62
CA GLY A 74 13.66 6.37 -4.53
C GLY A 74 13.55 4.94 -4.00
N GLY A 75 12.91 4.77 -2.84
CA GLY A 75 12.75 3.45 -2.23
C GLY A 75 11.88 2.50 -3.07
N LEU A 76 10.89 3.02 -3.80
CA LEU A 76 10.05 2.23 -4.69
C LEU A 76 10.80 1.76 -5.93
N ALA A 77 11.67 2.61 -6.50
CA ALA A 77 12.55 2.22 -7.60
C ALA A 77 13.51 1.09 -7.18
N ASP A 78 14.15 1.21 -6.01
CA ASP A 78 15.01 0.19 -5.44
C ASP A 78 14.26 -1.13 -5.20
N TYR A 79 13.04 -1.04 -4.66
CA TYR A 79 12.18 -2.21 -4.46
C TYR A 79 11.88 -2.91 -5.77
N ILE A 80 11.41 -2.19 -6.79
CA ILE A 80 11.08 -2.77 -8.10
C ILE A 80 12.29 -3.45 -8.73
N ALA A 81 13.46 -2.80 -8.70
CA ALA A 81 14.69 -3.39 -9.17
C ALA A 81 15.04 -4.70 -8.42
N THR A 82 14.82 -4.73 -7.11
CA THR A 82 15.09 -5.89 -6.25
C THR A 82 14.15 -7.06 -6.53
N ILE A 83 12.84 -6.81 -6.74
CA ILE A 83 11.87 -7.90 -6.91
C ILE A 83 11.69 -8.37 -8.35
N THR A 84 12.07 -7.56 -9.34
CA THR A 84 11.91 -7.92 -10.77
C THR A 84 12.56 -9.27 -11.13
N PRO A 85 13.76 -9.62 -10.64
CA PRO A 85 14.36 -10.94 -10.88
C PRO A 85 13.65 -12.10 -10.17
N ILE A 86 12.80 -11.82 -9.17
CA ILE A 86 12.09 -12.85 -8.40
C ILE A 86 10.95 -13.42 -9.27
N PRO A 87 10.78 -14.76 -9.33
CA PRO A 87 9.66 -15.37 -10.04
C PRO A 87 8.31 -14.83 -9.53
N LEU A 88 7.38 -14.52 -10.45
CA LEU A 88 6.11 -13.83 -10.16
C LEU A 88 5.35 -14.43 -8.96
N LYS A 89 5.22 -15.76 -8.92
CA LYS A 89 4.54 -16.49 -7.82
C LYS A 89 5.16 -16.27 -6.44
N GLN A 90 6.44 -15.90 -6.39
CA GLN A 90 7.17 -15.68 -5.14
C GLN A 90 7.14 -14.22 -4.69
N ARG A 91 6.82 -13.27 -5.60
CA ARG A 91 6.79 -11.84 -5.30
C ARG A 91 5.78 -11.48 -4.21
N ILE A 92 4.66 -12.20 -4.12
CA ILE A 92 3.64 -11.98 -3.08
C ILE A 92 4.18 -12.16 -1.65
N GLY A 93 5.27 -12.92 -1.49
CA GLY A 93 5.97 -13.10 -0.21
C GLY A 93 6.98 -11.99 0.11
N ASN A 94 7.12 -10.99 -0.76
CA ASN A 94 8.09 -9.91 -0.66
C ASN A 94 7.40 -8.54 -0.77
N PRO A 95 6.40 -8.20 0.08
CA PRO A 95 5.72 -6.91 0.03
C PRO A 95 6.67 -5.78 0.41
N LEU A 96 6.41 -4.58 -0.13
CA LEU A 96 7.01 -3.35 0.35
C LEU A 96 6.06 -2.68 1.36
N LEU A 97 6.61 -2.23 2.48
CA LEU A 97 5.97 -1.34 3.43
C LEU A 97 6.68 0.01 3.40
N VAL A 98 5.90 1.06 3.14
CA VAL A 98 6.38 2.44 3.20
C VAL A 98 5.72 3.11 4.38
N PHE A 99 6.52 3.59 5.33
CA PHE A 99 6.03 4.35 6.48
C PHE A 99 6.33 5.84 6.28
N LEU A 100 5.29 6.66 6.38
CA LEU A 100 5.37 8.10 6.22
C LEU A 100 5.51 8.76 7.59
N GLU A 101 6.52 9.61 7.77
CA GLU A 101 6.65 10.44 8.97
C GLU A 101 5.52 11.47 9.00
N THR A 102 4.43 11.13 9.66
CA THR A 102 3.22 11.96 9.74
C THR A 102 2.77 12.14 11.18
N ALA A 103 2.10 13.27 11.45
CA ALA A 103 1.46 13.49 12.74
C ALA A 103 0.23 12.57 12.89
N ALA A 104 0.10 11.95 14.07
CA ALA A 104 -0.99 11.01 14.36
C ALA A 104 -2.36 11.68 14.53
N ASP A 105 -2.41 12.98 14.80
CA ASP A 105 -3.60 13.69 15.29
C ASP A 105 -4.50 14.25 14.18
N SER A 106 -4.21 13.97 12.91
CA SER A 106 -5.04 14.43 11.79
C SER A 106 -6.26 13.52 11.57
N SER A 107 -7.35 14.08 11.04
CA SER A 107 -8.55 13.31 10.70
C SER A 107 -8.26 12.27 9.62
N LEU A 108 -9.12 11.24 9.51
CA LEU A 108 -8.99 10.22 8.48
C LEU A 108 -9.01 10.84 7.08
N GLU A 109 -9.88 11.81 6.83
CA GLU A 109 -9.99 12.51 5.54
C GLU A 109 -8.70 13.25 5.20
N ALA A 110 -8.08 13.91 6.18
CA ALA A 110 -6.81 14.61 5.98
C ALA A 110 -5.66 13.63 5.70
N GLN A 111 -5.63 12.48 6.41
CA GLN A 111 -4.65 11.42 6.16
C GLN A 111 -4.83 10.80 4.76
N GLN A 112 -6.06 10.58 4.34
CA GLN A 112 -6.39 10.06 3.01
C GLN A 112 -6.01 11.05 1.91
N ALA A 113 -6.34 12.34 2.09
CA ALA A 113 -5.94 13.38 1.13
C ALA A 113 -4.42 13.44 0.96
N LEU A 114 -3.67 13.49 2.08
CA LEU A 114 -2.21 13.46 2.05
C LEU A 114 -1.66 12.23 1.31
N ALA A 115 -2.23 11.06 1.56
CA ALA A 115 -1.77 9.83 0.91
C ALA A 115 -1.91 9.87 -0.62
N TRP A 116 -3.02 10.42 -1.12
CA TRP A 116 -3.22 10.60 -2.56
C TRP A 116 -2.36 11.69 -3.16
N ASP A 117 -2.16 12.82 -2.44
CA ASP A 117 -1.25 13.88 -2.86
C ASP A 117 0.16 13.34 -3.03
N VAL A 118 0.63 12.59 -2.05
CA VAL A 118 1.94 11.94 -2.08
C VAL A 118 2.05 10.96 -3.26
N LEU A 119 1.03 10.14 -3.54
CA LEU A 119 1.08 9.22 -4.69
C LEU A 119 1.12 9.96 -6.03
N ARG A 120 0.41 11.11 -6.18
CA ARG A 120 0.51 11.95 -7.38
C ARG A 120 1.94 12.49 -7.56
N GLU A 121 2.54 12.96 -6.47
CA GLU A 121 3.91 13.48 -6.50
C GLU A 121 4.95 12.38 -6.75
N VAL A 122 4.74 11.17 -6.23
CA VAL A 122 5.57 9.99 -6.54
C VAL A 122 5.48 9.67 -8.03
N HIS A 123 4.27 9.61 -8.59
CA HIS A 123 4.08 9.37 -10.02
C HIS A 123 4.75 10.44 -10.89
N ALA A 124 4.67 11.71 -10.50
CA ALA A 124 5.33 12.80 -11.22
C ALA A 124 6.88 12.69 -11.25
N ARG A 125 7.46 11.86 -10.39
CA ARG A 125 8.90 11.54 -10.34
C ARG A 125 9.27 10.26 -11.09
N ASP A 126 8.28 9.55 -11.65
CA ASP A 126 8.55 8.38 -12.47
C ASP A 126 9.24 8.81 -13.77
N THR A 127 10.35 8.17 -14.07
CA THR A 127 11.12 8.44 -15.29
C THR A 127 10.76 7.49 -16.43
N LEU A 128 9.98 6.45 -16.16
CA LEU A 128 9.49 5.52 -17.17
C LEU A 128 8.05 5.86 -17.58
N PRO A 129 7.69 5.60 -18.83
CA PRO A 129 6.32 5.83 -19.29
C PRO A 129 5.34 4.87 -18.59
N TRP A 130 4.09 5.31 -18.49
CA TRP A 130 3.00 4.43 -18.05
C TRP A 130 2.87 3.24 -19.02
N PRO A 131 2.73 1.99 -18.52
CA PRO A 131 2.60 0.81 -19.38
C PRO A 131 1.38 0.92 -20.33
N GLU A 132 1.57 0.63 -21.60
CA GLU A 132 0.52 0.75 -22.63
C GLU A 132 -0.68 -0.17 -22.37
N GLU A 133 -0.45 -1.32 -21.74
CA GLU A 133 -1.48 -2.30 -21.41
C GLU A 133 -2.33 -1.93 -20.20
N ILE A 134 -1.94 -0.92 -19.41
CA ILE A 134 -2.68 -0.46 -18.23
C ILE A 134 -3.41 0.85 -18.56
N PRO A 135 -4.75 0.87 -18.49
CA PRO A 135 -5.51 2.10 -18.70
C PRO A 135 -5.05 3.23 -17.77
N GLN A 136 -4.99 4.46 -18.29
CA GLN A 136 -4.64 5.63 -17.48
C GLN A 136 -5.85 6.21 -16.74
N ASP A 137 -7.08 5.92 -17.19
CA ASP A 137 -8.31 6.35 -16.53
C ASP A 137 -8.59 5.49 -15.29
N PRO A 138 -8.61 6.07 -14.08
CA PRO A 138 -8.93 5.32 -12.86
C PRO A 138 -10.36 4.77 -12.82
N HIS A 139 -11.23 5.16 -13.73
CA HIS A 139 -12.57 4.60 -13.89
C HIS A 139 -12.62 3.39 -14.83
N ASP A 140 -11.49 3.00 -15.43
CA ASP A 140 -11.36 1.67 -16.05
C ASP A 140 -11.13 0.62 -14.94
N THR A 141 -11.85 -0.50 -15.00
CA THR A 141 -11.74 -1.59 -14.01
C THR A 141 -10.39 -2.30 -14.02
N ARG A 142 -9.58 -2.09 -15.07
CA ARG A 142 -8.22 -2.61 -15.22
C ARG A 142 -7.14 -1.59 -14.88
N TRP A 143 -7.54 -0.40 -14.40
CA TRP A 143 -6.58 0.57 -13.93
C TRP A 143 -5.87 0.06 -12.67
N SER A 144 -4.57 0.30 -12.60
CA SER A 144 -3.75 0.10 -11.41
C SER A 144 -2.70 1.20 -11.36
N PHE A 145 -2.31 1.65 -10.18
CA PHE A 145 -1.19 2.59 -10.05
C PHE A 145 0.07 1.96 -10.62
N CYS A 146 0.81 2.70 -11.44
CA CYS A 146 2.06 2.24 -12.03
C CYS A 146 3.24 3.11 -11.60
N PHE A 147 4.39 2.47 -11.41
CA PHE A 147 5.67 3.15 -11.18
C PHE A 147 6.79 2.29 -11.75
N ALA A 148 7.77 2.93 -12.40
CA ALA A 148 8.90 2.28 -13.07
C ALA A 148 8.46 1.11 -13.98
N GLY A 149 7.37 1.31 -14.74
CA GLY A 149 6.81 0.33 -15.66
C GLY A 149 6.11 -0.86 -15.00
N MET A 150 5.91 -0.86 -13.68
CA MET A 150 5.27 -1.96 -12.96
C MET A 150 3.90 -1.55 -12.39
N PRO A 151 2.81 -2.27 -12.70
CA PRO A 151 1.52 -2.07 -12.04
C PRO A 151 1.57 -2.58 -10.60
N LEU A 152 1.07 -1.76 -9.67
CA LEU A 152 1.19 -1.95 -8.23
C LEU A 152 -0.18 -1.88 -7.54
N PHE A 153 -0.46 -2.85 -6.70
CA PHE A 153 -1.56 -2.76 -5.75
C PHE A 153 -1.08 -2.10 -4.46
N ILE A 154 -1.73 -1.00 -4.06
CA ILE A 154 -1.37 -0.22 -2.88
C ILE A 154 -2.49 -0.33 -1.84
N ASN A 155 -2.16 -0.89 -0.68
CA ASN A 155 -3.03 -0.89 0.47
C ASN A 155 -2.60 0.24 1.40
N MET A 156 -3.44 1.27 1.53
CA MET A 156 -3.21 2.40 2.42
C MET A 156 -3.75 2.08 3.81
N SER A 157 -2.93 2.26 4.82
CA SER A 157 -3.26 2.09 6.23
C SER A 157 -3.11 3.41 6.96
N PHE A 158 -4.13 3.76 7.76
CA PHE A 158 -4.21 5.06 8.41
C PHE A 158 -4.36 4.93 9.92
N PRO A 159 -3.59 5.71 10.73
CA PRO A 159 -3.71 5.75 12.19
C PRO A 159 -5.13 6.10 12.67
N ALA A 160 -5.85 6.90 11.90
CA ALA A 160 -7.20 7.36 12.24
C ALA A 160 -8.30 6.31 12.06
N HIS A 161 -8.02 5.15 11.44
CA HIS A 161 -8.99 4.06 11.36
C HIS A 161 -9.32 3.50 12.74
N ARG A 162 -10.62 3.42 13.07
CA ARG A 162 -11.14 2.91 14.35
C ARG A 162 -11.86 1.58 14.18
N LEU A 163 -12.79 1.51 13.25
CA LEU A 163 -13.58 0.30 12.96
C LEU A 163 -12.90 -0.58 11.93
N MET A 164 -12.23 0.03 10.96
CA MET A 164 -11.41 -0.68 9.97
C MET A 164 -10.02 -1.00 10.53
N LYS A 165 -9.95 -1.69 11.67
CA LYS A 165 -8.71 -2.05 12.38
C LYS A 165 -7.68 -2.73 11.50
N SER A 166 -8.14 -3.51 10.51
CA SER A 166 -7.27 -4.18 9.52
C SER A 166 -6.50 -3.22 8.60
N ARG A 167 -6.84 -1.94 8.63
CA ARG A 167 -6.22 -0.84 7.89
C ARG A 167 -5.54 0.18 8.81
N ASN A 168 -5.15 -0.26 10.01
CA ASN A 168 -4.34 0.52 10.95
C ASN A 168 -3.11 -0.32 11.32
N LEU A 169 -1.94 0.11 10.87
CA LEU A 169 -0.65 -0.54 11.12
C LEU A 169 0.22 0.25 12.11
N GLY A 170 -0.37 1.16 12.84
CA GLY A 170 0.34 1.91 13.88
C GLY A 170 0.20 3.42 13.75
N PRO A 171 1.11 4.19 14.38
CA PRO A 171 0.97 5.63 14.57
C PRO A 171 1.25 6.46 13.31
N HIS A 172 1.71 5.85 12.22
CA HIS A 172 2.07 6.52 10.97
C HIS A 172 1.25 5.98 9.81
N ILE A 173 1.01 6.82 8.80
CA ILE A 173 0.43 6.35 7.53
C ILE A 173 1.38 5.31 6.95
N ALA A 174 0.84 4.20 6.47
CA ALA A 174 1.61 3.15 5.84
C ALA A 174 1.01 2.73 4.50
N PHE A 175 1.85 2.55 3.49
CA PHE A 175 1.48 1.89 2.24
C PHE A 175 2.04 0.47 2.23
N VAL A 176 1.18 -0.52 2.00
CA VAL A 176 1.59 -1.89 1.74
C VAL A 176 1.45 -2.13 0.25
N ILE A 177 2.58 -2.28 -0.42
CA ILE A 177 2.68 -2.31 -1.88
C ILE A 177 3.10 -3.69 -2.34
N ASN A 178 2.41 -4.19 -3.36
CA ASN A 178 2.76 -5.44 -4.03
C ASN A 178 2.64 -5.26 -5.55
N PRO A 179 3.44 -5.99 -6.35
CA PRO A 179 3.17 -6.10 -7.78
C PRO A 179 1.75 -6.62 -8.01
N ARG A 180 0.98 -5.94 -8.85
CA ARG A 180 -0.43 -6.25 -9.08
C ARG A 180 -0.65 -7.69 -9.53
N GLU A 181 0.18 -8.14 -10.45
CA GLU A 181 0.11 -9.48 -11.03
C GLU A 181 0.29 -10.61 -9.99
N SER A 182 1.02 -10.35 -8.90
CA SER A 182 1.28 -11.36 -7.86
C SER A 182 -0.01 -11.87 -7.19
N PHE A 183 -1.04 -11.02 -7.11
CA PHE A 183 -2.34 -11.41 -6.56
C PHE A 183 -3.10 -12.36 -7.50
N ASP A 184 -2.99 -12.16 -8.80
CA ASP A 184 -3.70 -12.98 -9.79
C ASP A 184 -3.09 -14.38 -9.88
N GLU A 185 -1.79 -14.50 -9.63
CA GLU A 185 -1.11 -15.80 -9.55
C GLU A 185 -1.54 -16.66 -8.36
N VAL A 186 -1.72 -16.05 -7.17
CA VAL A 186 -1.95 -16.80 -5.93
C VAL A 186 -3.41 -16.79 -5.46
N ALA A 187 -4.18 -15.80 -5.89
CA ALA A 187 -5.56 -15.61 -5.47
C ALA A 187 -6.45 -15.22 -6.66
N SER A 188 -6.30 -15.92 -7.79
CA SER A 188 -7.04 -15.68 -9.02
C SER A 188 -8.56 -15.82 -8.81
N ALA A 189 -9.32 -14.89 -9.41
CA ALA A 189 -10.77 -15.00 -9.49
C ALA A 189 -11.23 -16.22 -10.30
N GLY A 190 -10.43 -16.64 -11.29
CA GLY A 190 -10.73 -17.74 -12.19
C GLY A 190 -10.49 -19.15 -11.63
N THR A 191 -9.98 -19.28 -10.38
CA THR A 191 -9.71 -20.59 -9.78
C THR A 191 -10.45 -20.76 -8.46
N GLU A 192 -10.95 -21.98 -8.19
CA GLU A 192 -11.61 -22.30 -6.93
C GLU A 192 -10.69 -22.08 -5.72
N SER A 193 -9.39 -22.36 -5.86
CA SER A 193 -8.43 -22.16 -4.78
C SER A 193 -8.24 -20.68 -4.48
N GLY A 194 -8.17 -19.83 -5.51
CA GLY A 194 -8.06 -18.38 -5.36
C GLY A 194 -9.32 -17.76 -4.75
N GLN A 195 -10.49 -18.22 -5.16
CA GLN A 195 -11.77 -17.80 -4.57
C GLN A 195 -11.86 -18.18 -3.08
N ARG A 196 -11.44 -19.41 -2.71
CA ARG A 196 -11.38 -19.85 -1.30
C ARG A 196 -10.40 -19.02 -0.46
N ILE A 197 -9.21 -18.71 -1.00
CA ILE A 197 -8.23 -17.84 -0.31
C ILE A 197 -8.85 -16.48 -0.03
N ARG A 198 -9.47 -15.85 -1.02
CA ARG A 198 -10.11 -14.53 -0.86
C ARG A 198 -11.29 -14.56 0.12
N ALA A 199 -12.13 -15.59 0.04
CA ALA A 199 -13.23 -15.76 0.99
C ALA A 199 -12.72 -15.87 2.44
N ARG A 200 -11.65 -16.66 2.65
CA ARG A 200 -11.00 -16.78 3.96
C ARG A 200 -10.41 -15.45 4.45
N ILE A 201 -9.75 -14.67 3.57
CA ILE A 201 -9.23 -13.36 3.93
C ILE A 201 -10.36 -12.41 4.32
N ARG A 202 -11.46 -12.37 3.55
CA ARG A 202 -12.63 -11.54 3.86
C ARG A 202 -13.24 -11.89 5.22
N GLU A 203 -13.42 -13.18 5.51
CA GLU A 203 -13.94 -13.62 6.81
C GLU A 203 -13.02 -13.20 7.96
N ARG A 204 -11.71 -13.31 7.79
CA ARG A 204 -10.73 -12.83 8.77
C ARG A 204 -10.78 -11.30 8.93
N VAL A 205 -10.94 -10.55 7.83
CA VAL A 205 -11.11 -9.08 7.89
C VAL A 205 -12.37 -8.74 8.70
N ARG A 206 -13.48 -9.41 8.43
CA ARG A 206 -14.74 -9.22 9.16
C ARG A 206 -14.56 -9.50 10.66
N HIS A 207 -13.93 -10.61 11.00
CA HIS A 207 -13.67 -10.98 12.40
C HIS A 207 -12.78 -9.94 13.10
N TYR A 208 -11.66 -9.58 12.48
CA TYR A 208 -10.68 -8.63 13.04
C TYR A 208 -11.24 -7.20 13.20
N ASN A 209 -12.18 -6.82 12.36
CA ASN A 209 -12.89 -5.54 12.41
C ASN A 209 -14.20 -5.60 13.23
N ASP A 210 -14.36 -6.56 14.15
CA ASP A 210 -15.56 -6.72 15.00
C ASP A 210 -16.88 -6.78 14.21
N GLY A 211 -16.87 -7.49 13.07
CA GLY A 211 -18.03 -7.67 12.20
C GLY A 211 -18.13 -6.67 11.05
N VAL A 212 -17.32 -5.62 11.05
CA VAL A 212 -17.29 -4.62 9.98
C VAL A 212 -16.58 -5.16 8.75
N MET A 213 -17.24 -5.09 7.60
CA MET A 213 -16.70 -5.53 6.31
C MET A 213 -16.69 -4.40 5.30
N PRO A 214 -15.55 -4.12 4.65
CA PRO A 214 -15.49 -3.15 3.55
C PRO A 214 -16.32 -3.63 2.37
N GLN A 215 -17.18 -2.77 1.82
CA GLN A 215 -18.01 -3.10 0.66
C GLN A 215 -17.22 -3.10 -0.65
N THR A 216 -16.09 -2.40 -0.69
CA THR A 216 -15.29 -2.16 -1.90
C THR A 216 -14.27 -3.25 -2.22
N LEU A 217 -14.14 -4.30 -1.38
CA LEU A 217 -13.23 -5.41 -1.66
C LEU A 217 -13.79 -6.29 -2.77
N GLY A 218 -13.24 -6.18 -3.96
CA GLY A 218 -13.62 -6.92 -5.16
C GLY A 218 -12.46 -7.67 -5.83
N PHE A 219 -12.67 -8.05 -7.08
CA PHE A 219 -11.65 -8.63 -7.94
C PHE A 219 -11.23 -7.61 -8.99
N PHE A 220 -9.95 -7.58 -9.32
CA PHE A 220 -9.42 -6.75 -10.40
C PHE A 220 -10.10 -7.08 -11.74
N GLY A 221 -10.46 -6.06 -12.51
CA GLY A 221 -11.14 -6.20 -13.78
C GLY A 221 -12.61 -6.65 -13.70
N GLN A 222 -13.19 -6.76 -12.51
CA GLN A 222 -14.61 -7.04 -12.34
C GLN A 222 -15.43 -5.76 -12.57
N ASP A 223 -16.59 -5.89 -13.20
CA ASP A 223 -17.51 -4.77 -13.43
C ASP A 223 -17.81 -4.03 -12.12
N ASP A 224 -17.86 -2.69 -12.18
CA ASP A 224 -18.09 -1.78 -11.07
C ASP A 224 -17.06 -1.85 -9.91
N ASN A 225 -15.96 -2.58 -10.10
CA ASN A 225 -14.90 -2.69 -9.10
C ASN A 225 -13.66 -1.91 -9.53
N PHE A 226 -13.56 -0.66 -9.12
CA PHE A 226 -12.40 0.18 -9.34
C PHE A 226 -11.32 -0.08 -8.31
N GLU A 227 -10.10 -0.42 -8.74
CA GLU A 227 -9.03 -0.83 -7.84
C GLU A 227 -8.64 0.28 -6.83
N TRP A 228 -8.65 1.55 -7.23
CA TRP A 228 -8.35 2.66 -6.35
C TRP A 228 -9.25 2.74 -5.11
N LYS A 229 -10.51 2.27 -5.20
CA LYS A 229 -11.43 2.19 -4.05
C LYS A 229 -10.99 1.15 -3.01
N GLN A 230 -10.14 0.20 -3.41
CA GLN A 230 -9.56 -0.79 -2.51
C GLN A 230 -8.26 -0.30 -1.86
N TYR A 231 -7.59 0.70 -2.46
CA TYR A 231 -6.40 1.30 -1.85
C TYR A 231 -6.76 2.00 -0.55
N GLN A 232 -7.78 2.83 -0.60
CA GLN A 232 -8.30 3.58 0.52
C GLN A 232 -9.66 3.00 0.94
N LEU A 233 -9.74 2.34 2.09
CA LEU A 233 -11.03 1.91 2.63
C LEU A 233 -11.63 3.01 3.52
N GLN A 234 -12.95 3.13 3.49
CA GLN A 234 -13.68 4.10 4.29
C GLN A 234 -14.15 3.48 5.61
N GLU A 235 -14.23 4.30 6.65
CA GLU A 235 -14.97 3.94 7.86
C GLU A 235 -16.47 3.81 7.55
N PRO A 236 -17.20 2.88 8.19
CA PRO A 236 -18.63 2.81 8.05
C PRO A 236 -19.31 4.15 8.35
N GLY A 237 -20.15 4.60 7.43
CA GLY A 237 -20.85 5.88 7.55
C GLY A 237 -20.07 7.10 7.05
N SER A 238 -18.79 6.94 6.71
CA SER A 238 -18.03 8.02 6.06
C SER A 238 -18.30 8.06 4.55
N PRO A 239 -18.33 9.25 3.93
CA PRO A 239 -18.54 9.38 2.50
C PRO A 239 -17.36 8.79 1.72
N SER A 240 -17.67 8.04 0.66
CA SER A 240 -16.65 7.61 -0.31
C SER A 240 -16.43 8.68 -1.35
N PRO A 241 -15.19 8.91 -1.81
CA PRO A 241 -14.95 9.81 -2.92
C PRO A 241 -15.75 9.39 -4.16
N ALA A 242 -16.43 10.36 -4.80
CA ALA A 242 -17.20 10.10 -6.03
C ALA A 242 -16.29 9.82 -7.23
N ARG A 243 -15.07 10.35 -7.20
CA ARG A 243 -14.04 10.17 -8.23
C ARG A 243 -12.73 9.77 -7.58
N CYS A 244 -11.88 9.07 -8.34
CA CYS A 244 -10.54 8.74 -7.87
C CYS A 244 -9.78 10.04 -7.53
N PRO A 245 -9.20 10.15 -6.32
CA PRO A 245 -8.38 11.30 -5.97
C PRO A 245 -7.06 11.36 -6.77
N PHE A 246 -6.65 10.25 -7.38
CA PHE A 246 -5.50 10.22 -8.27
C PHE A 246 -5.89 10.75 -9.65
N HIS A 247 -5.61 12.02 -9.92
CA HIS A 247 -5.75 12.61 -11.24
C HIS A 247 -4.37 12.62 -11.91
N THR A 248 -4.19 11.83 -12.94
CA THR A 248 -3.12 12.07 -13.90
C THR A 248 -3.45 13.41 -14.59
N HIS A 249 -2.48 14.29 -14.71
CA HIS A 249 -2.64 15.56 -15.48
C HIS A 249 -2.72 15.26 -16.99
N ALA A 250 -3.69 14.45 -17.41
CA ALA A 250 -4.06 14.32 -18.79
C ALA A 250 -5.23 15.27 -19.03
N THR A 251 -4.93 16.37 -19.74
CA THR A 251 -5.87 17.30 -20.38
C THR A 251 -6.76 18.13 -19.45
N ALA A 252 -6.25 19.30 -19.05
CA ALA A 252 -7.12 20.46 -19.00
C ALA A 252 -7.62 20.70 -20.44
N GLU A 253 -8.82 20.24 -20.77
CA GLU A 253 -9.52 20.77 -21.93
C GLU A 253 -9.67 22.28 -21.72
N PRO A 254 -9.30 23.12 -22.70
CA PRO A 254 -9.56 24.53 -22.59
C PRO A 254 -11.07 24.71 -22.51
N LEU A 255 -11.54 25.43 -21.48
CA LEU A 255 -12.90 25.91 -21.38
C LEU A 255 -13.18 26.67 -22.68
N THR A 256 -13.94 26.09 -23.59
CA THR A 256 -14.54 26.81 -24.69
C THR A 256 -15.59 27.76 -24.10
N GLU A 257 -15.23 29.00 -23.91
CA GLU A 257 -16.19 30.06 -23.71
C GLU A 257 -17.11 30.12 -24.94
N ASN A 258 -18.40 29.93 -24.70
CA ASN A 258 -19.50 30.33 -25.58
C ASN A 258 -20.25 31.48 -24.92
#